data_ecca5a8df08d499db7d0594027d8f1ff
#
_entry.id   ecca5a8df08d499db7d0594027d8f1ff
#
_cell.length_a   1.000
_cell.length_b   1.000
_cell.length_c   1.000
_cell.angle_alpha   90.00
_cell.angle_beta   90.00
_cell.angle_gamma   90.00
#
_symmetry.space_group_name_H-M   'P 1'
#
loop_
_entity.id
_entity.type
_entity.pdbx_description
1 polymer ?
#
loop_
_entity_poly.entity_id
_entity_poly.type
_entity_poly.pdbx_seq_one_letter_code
_entity_poly.pdbx_strand_id
1 'polypeptide(L)'
;MIRLENLHKSFGDLHVLKGIDLQIDKGEIVAIVGASGSGKSTVLRCMNLLEEPTEGEVIFEGKDITGSKVNIDEVRQNIGMVFQNFNLFPHMTVLDNITLAPIKIKKLSKEEANKKAEILLDRVGLLDKKDAYPAQLSGGQKQRIAIARALAMEPDMMLFDEPTSALDPEMVKEVLDVIKELADEGMTMAIVTHEMGFAKEVADRVIFVDDGKIIEDNTPENVFNNPTNERTKEFLAKVL
;
A
#
# COMPACT_ATOMS: atom_id res chain seq x y z
N MET A 1 2.68 14.19 -6.24
CA MET A 1 3.39 13.00 -5.76
C MET A 1 3.45 11.91 -6.83
N ILE A 2 2.36 11.22 -7.13
CA ILE A 2 2.30 10.22 -8.22
C ILE A 2 1.11 10.48 -9.14
N ARG A 3 1.28 10.21 -10.45
CA ARG A 3 0.23 10.34 -11.46
C ARG A 3 0.27 9.16 -12.44
N LEU A 4 -0.89 8.57 -12.67
CA LEU A 4 -1.13 7.54 -13.68
C LEU A 4 -1.86 8.21 -14.85
N GLU A 5 -1.37 8.04 -16.07
CA GLU A 5 -1.96 8.62 -17.26
C GLU A 5 -2.35 7.53 -18.25
N ASN A 6 -3.65 7.42 -18.53
CA ASN A 6 -4.24 6.46 -19.45
C ASN A 6 -3.66 5.05 -19.29
N LEU A 7 -3.62 4.57 -18.02
CA LEU A 7 -2.93 3.35 -17.68
C LEU A 7 -3.73 2.12 -18.09
N HIS A 8 -3.15 1.26 -18.93
CA HIS A 8 -3.71 -0.02 -19.32
C HIS A 8 -2.83 -1.18 -18.84
N LYS A 9 -3.46 -2.29 -18.47
CA LYS A 9 -2.75 -3.52 -18.15
C LYS A 9 -3.50 -4.73 -18.67
N SER A 10 -2.81 -5.54 -19.47
CA SER A 10 -3.30 -6.83 -19.93
C SER A 10 -2.40 -7.97 -19.44
N PHE A 11 -2.99 -9.11 -19.13
CA PHE A 11 -2.32 -10.38 -18.84
C PHE A 11 -2.76 -11.38 -19.93
N GLY A 12 -1.94 -11.57 -20.96
CA GLY A 12 -2.35 -12.27 -22.16
C GLY A 12 -3.56 -11.57 -22.79
N ASP A 13 -4.63 -12.32 -23.01
CA ASP A 13 -5.89 -11.80 -23.59
C ASP A 13 -6.78 -11.07 -22.58
N LEU A 14 -6.48 -11.14 -21.28
CA LEU A 14 -7.28 -10.52 -20.24
C LEU A 14 -6.88 -9.05 -20.03
N HIS A 15 -7.72 -8.11 -20.48
CA HIS A 15 -7.54 -6.68 -20.28
C HIS A 15 -8.07 -6.26 -18.91
N VAL A 16 -7.20 -6.07 -17.93
CA VAL A 16 -7.52 -5.82 -16.51
C VAL A 16 -7.69 -4.34 -16.20
N LEU A 17 -6.79 -3.48 -16.68
CA LEU A 17 -6.92 -2.03 -16.53
C LEU A 17 -7.22 -1.39 -17.89
N LYS A 18 -8.21 -0.50 -17.92
CA LYS A 18 -8.82 -0.01 -19.16
C LYS A 18 -8.81 1.52 -19.23
N GLY A 19 -7.60 2.12 -19.11
CA GLY A 19 -7.42 3.56 -19.12
C GLY A 19 -7.69 4.17 -17.74
N ILE A 20 -6.79 3.94 -16.80
CA ILE A 20 -6.84 4.55 -15.46
C ILE A 20 -6.07 5.86 -15.48
N ASP A 21 -6.78 6.95 -15.15
CA ASP A 21 -6.21 8.25 -14.85
C ASP A 21 -6.37 8.51 -13.36
N LEU A 22 -5.27 8.73 -12.64
CA LEU A 22 -5.26 8.95 -11.20
C LEU A 22 -4.08 9.82 -10.83
N GLN A 23 -4.31 10.83 -10.01
CA GLN A 23 -3.27 11.61 -9.35
C GLN A 23 -3.41 11.49 -7.85
N ILE A 24 -2.30 11.34 -7.14
CA ILE A 24 -2.23 11.39 -5.67
C ILE A 24 -1.21 12.45 -5.32
N ASP A 25 -1.63 13.44 -4.53
CA ASP A 25 -0.78 14.53 -4.11
C ASP A 25 0.03 14.18 -2.85
N LYS A 26 1.05 14.97 -2.54
CA LYS A 26 1.89 14.75 -1.36
C LYS A 26 1.06 14.97 -0.08
N GLY A 27 1.12 14.01 0.83
CA GLY A 27 0.35 14.01 2.07
C GLY A 27 -1.09 13.54 1.90
N GLU A 28 -1.53 13.22 0.66
CA GLU A 28 -2.88 12.73 0.40
C GLU A 28 -2.99 11.23 0.67
N ILE A 29 -4.12 10.82 1.25
CA ILE A 29 -4.48 9.44 1.52
C ILE A 29 -5.65 9.04 0.63
N VAL A 30 -5.39 8.14 -0.31
CA VAL A 30 -6.40 7.64 -1.25
C VAL A 30 -6.75 6.20 -0.93
N ALA A 31 -8.02 5.95 -0.60
CA ALA A 31 -8.54 4.59 -0.47
C ALA A 31 -9.07 4.09 -1.82
N ILE A 32 -8.67 2.88 -2.19
CA ILE A 32 -9.08 2.21 -3.43
C ILE A 32 -10.02 1.07 -3.05
N VAL A 33 -11.28 1.20 -3.39
CA VAL A 33 -12.33 0.24 -3.06
C VAL A 33 -13.00 -0.33 -4.32
N GLY A 34 -13.71 -1.45 -4.21
CA GLY A 34 -14.41 -2.07 -5.33
C GLY A 34 -14.49 -3.59 -5.22
N ALA A 35 -15.19 -4.23 -6.14
CA ALA A 35 -15.41 -5.66 -6.15
C ALA A 35 -14.09 -6.46 -6.28
N SER A 36 -14.10 -7.72 -5.83
CA SER A 36 -12.96 -8.63 -6.09
C SER A 36 -12.75 -8.79 -7.59
N GLY A 37 -11.49 -8.77 -8.03
CA GLY A 37 -11.13 -8.88 -9.44
C GLY A 37 -11.35 -7.60 -10.28
N SER A 38 -11.74 -6.47 -9.68
CA SER A 38 -11.95 -5.21 -10.43
C SER A 38 -10.68 -4.52 -10.91
N GLY A 39 -9.49 -4.97 -10.48
CA GLY A 39 -8.19 -4.39 -10.88
C GLY A 39 -7.50 -3.55 -9.80
N LYS A 40 -8.04 -3.40 -8.59
CA LYS A 40 -7.48 -2.58 -7.50
C LYS A 40 -6.00 -2.84 -7.19
N SER A 41 -5.67 -4.10 -6.88
CA SER A 41 -4.27 -4.48 -6.60
C SER A 41 -3.37 -4.28 -7.83
N THR A 42 -3.91 -4.43 -9.03
CA THR A 42 -3.15 -4.20 -10.27
C THR A 42 -2.83 -2.71 -10.44
N VAL A 43 -3.80 -1.80 -10.20
CA VAL A 43 -3.55 -0.35 -10.18
C VAL A 43 -2.44 -0.02 -9.17
N LEU A 44 -2.59 -0.52 -7.94
CA LEU A 44 -1.61 -0.27 -6.87
C LEU A 44 -0.20 -0.76 -7.24
N ARG A 45 -0.11 -1.97 -7.81
CA ARG A 45 1.19 -2.56 -8.21
C ARG A 45 1.80 -1.89 -9.43
N CYS A 46 1.00 -1.24 -10.27
CA CYS A 46 1.52 -0.41 -11.36
C CYS A 46 2.17 0.87 -10.83
N MET A 47 1.75 1.42 -9.68
CA MET A 47 2.33 2.64 -9.10
C MET A 47 3.83 2.51 -8.80
N ASN A 48 4.32 1.30 -8.48
CA ASN A 48 5.74 1.03 -8.24
C ASN A 48 6.35 0.07 -9.28
N LEU A 49 5.65 -0.14 -10.40
CA LEU A 49 6.02 -1.04 -11.49
C LEU A 49 6.33 -2.49 -11.06
N LEU A 50 5.75 -2.98 -9.95
CA LEU A 50 5.70 -4.43 -9.69
C LEU A 50 4.88 -5.14 -10.77
N GLU A 51 3.88 -4.43 -11.32
CA GLU A 51 3.21 -4.77 -12.56
C GLU A 51 3.50 -3.67 -13.57
N GLU A 52 4.22 -3.99 -14.63
CA GLU A 52 4.49 -3.06 -15.72
C GLU A 52 3.20 -2.83 -16.51
N PRO A 53 2.76 -1.57 -16.73
CA PRO A 53 1.61 -1.28 -17.57
C PRO A 53 1.86 -1.75 -19.00
N THR A 54 0.79 -2.12 -19.73
CA THR A 54 0.87 -2.46 -21.14
C THR A 54 0.90 -1.20 -22.02
N GLU A 55 0.18 -0.14 -21.57
CA GLU A 55 0.12 1.18 -22.20
C GLU A 55 -0.10 2.23 -21.09
N GLY A 56 0.21 3.48 -21.42
CA GLY A 56 0.11 4.61 -20.49
C GLY A 56 1.38 4.84 -19.69
N GLU A 57 1.36 5.82 -18.82
CA GLU A 57 2.54 6.31 -18.10
C GLU A 57 2.29 6.37 -16.59
N VAL A 58 3.35 6.13 -15.82
CA VAL A 58 3.38 6.37 -14.37
C VAL A 58 4.43 7.44 -14.09
N ILE A 59 4.00 8.55 -13.53
CA ILE A 59 4.85 9.70 -13.23
C ILE A 59 4.98 9.81 -11.71
N PHE A 60 6.19 9.61 -11.19
CA PHE A 60 6.50 9.74 -9.76
C PHE A 60 7.50 10.89 -9.56
N GLU A 61 7.17 11.84 -8.66
CA GLU A 61 7.97 13.05 -8.39
C GLU A 61 8.36 13.81 -9.69
N GLY A 62 7.39 13.89 -10.63
CA GLY A 62 7.57 14.57 -11.90
C GLY A 62 8.42 13.83 -12.94
N LYS A 63 8.80 12.59 -12.67
CA LYS A 63 9.55 11.73 -13.60
C LYS A 63 8.68 10.58 -14.08
N ASP A 64 8.60 10.39 -15.38
CA ASP A 64 8.04 9.15 -15.94
C ASP A 64 8.94 7.97 -15.56
N ILE A 65 8.37 7.02 -14.79
CA ILE A 65 9.08 5.83 -14.31
C ILE A 65 8.86 4.62 -15.21
N THR A 66 7.98 4.69 -16.21
CA THR A 66 7.74 3.64 -17.20
C THR A 66 8.81 3.65 -18.31
N GLY A 67 9.57 4.72 -18.42
CA GLY A 67 10.60 4.88 -19.43
C GLY A 67 11.76 3.89 -19.28
N SER A 68 12.24 3.32 -20.38
CA SER A 68 13.28 2.26 -20.44
C SER A 68 14.66 2.64 -19.83
N LYS A 69 14.87 3.91 -19.50
CA LYS A 69 16.13 4.41 -18.93
C LYS A 69 16.06 4.65 -17.42
N VAL A 70 14.93 4.38 -16.78
CA VAL A 70 14.75 4.63 -15.35
C VAL A 70 15.31 3.46 -14.56
N ASN A 71 16.09 3.76 -13.52
CA ASN A 71 16.49 2.77 -12.54
C ASN A 71 15.32 2.56 -11.57
N ILE A 72 14.52 1.55 -11.83
CA ILE A 72 13.32 1.26 -11.03
C ILE A 72 13.66 0.89 -9.57
N ASP A 73 14.83 0.36 -9.31
CA ASP A 73 15.24 0.04 -7.94
C ASP A 73 15.47 1.31 -7.10
N GLU A 74 15.92 2.42 -7.72
CA GLU A 74 16.01 3.72 -7.05
C GLU A 74 14.61 4.29 -6.76
N VAL A 75 13.67 4.15 -7.69
CA VAL A 75 12.28 4.59 -7.47
C VAL A 75 11.63 3.83 -6.32
N ARG A 76 11.78 2.49 -6.31
CA ARG A 76 11.21 1.61 -5.27
C ARG A 76 11.78 1.85 -3.87
N GLN A 77 12.93 2.52 -3.74
CA GLN A 77 13.43 2.94 -2.44
C GLN A 77 12.55 4.01 -1.79
N ASN A 78 11.86 4.81 -2.61
CA ASN A 78 11.02 5.92 -2.17
C ASN A 78 9.52 5.57 -2.14
N ILE A 79 9.14 4.36 -2.58
CA ILE A 79 7.77 3.86 -2.54
C ILE A 79 7.73 2.56 -1.74
N GLY A 80 7.32 2.66 -0.48
CA GLY A 80 7.12 1.49 0.38
C GLY A 80 5.90 0.70 -0.04
N MET A 81 5.96 -0.64 0.07
CA MET A 81 4.82 -1.50 -0.22
C MET A 81 4.60 -2.54 0.86
N VAL A 82 3.35 -2.65 1.29
CA VAL A 82 2.85 -3.65 2.24
C VAL A 82 1.83 -4.53 1.52
N PHE A 83 2.06 -5.83 1.54
CA PHE A 83 1.26 -6.83 0.84
C PHE A 83 0.25 -7.50 1.77
N GLN A 84 -0.78 -8.08 1.20
CA GLN A 84 -1.74 -8.95 1.87
C GLN A 84 -1.06 -10.12 2.61
N ASN A 85 -0.13 -10.79 1.95
CA ASN A 85 0.73 -11.81 2.55
C ASN A 85 2.02 -11.13 3.01
N PHE A 86 2.24 -11.02 4.26
CA PHE A 86 3.31 -10.30 4.99
C PHE A 86 4.69 -10.30 4.30
N ASN A 87 5.02 -11.33 3.53
CA ASN A 87 6.25 -11.50 2.74
C ASN A 87 7.54 -11.31 3.57
N LEU A 88 7.52 -11.70 4.85
CA LEU A 88 8.71 -11.73 5.68
C LEU A 88 9.60 -12.91 5.28
N PHE A 89 10.92 -12.70 5.35
CA PHE A 89 11.90 -13.76 5.13
C PHE A 89 11.86 -14.75 6.30
N PRO A 90 11.40 -16.00 6.11
CA PRO A 90 11.11 -16.91 7.21
C PRO A 90 12.37 -17.40 7.95
N HIS A 91 13.53 -17.32 7.31
CA HIS A 91 14.84 -17.74 7.83
C HIS A 91 15.62 -16.62 8.50
N MET A 92 15.04 -15.43 8.59
CA MET A 92 15.64 -14.24 9.22
C MET A 92 14.84 -13.83 10.45
N THR A 93 15.53 -13.25 11.44
CA THR A 93 14.86 -12.66 12.60
C THR A 93 14.02 -11.46 12.19
N VAL A 94 13.16 -10.98 13.07
CA VAL A 94 12.40 -9.73 12.88
C VAL A 94 13.35 -8.56 12.62
N LEU A 95 14.39 -8.42 13.44
CA LEU A 95 15.39 -7.36 13.29
C LEU A 95 16.08 -7.44 11.93
N ASP A 96 16.51 -8.63 11.50
CA ASP A 96 17.18 -8.83 10.23
C ASP A 96 16.24 -8.56 9.04
N ASN A 97 14.94 -8.90 9.14
CA ASN A 97 13.94 -8.54 8.13
C ASN A 97 13.83 -7.04 7.90
N ILE A 98 13.91 -6.25 8.97
CA ILE A 98 13.79 -4.78 8.89
C ILE A 98 15.11 -4.15 8.42
N THR A 99 16.25 -4.66 8.88
CA THR A 99 17.57 -4.03 8.64
C THR A 99 18.21 -4.40 7.31
N LEU A 100 17.76 -5.48 6.66
CA LEU A 100 18.37 -5.99 5.43
C LEU A 100 18.47 -4.92 4.32
N ALA A 101 17.37 -4.27 4.00
CA ALA A 101 17.33 -3.27 2.93
C ALA A 101 18.11 -2.00 3.29
N PRO A 102 17.97 -1.39 4.48
CA PRO A 102 18.80 -0.28 4.91
C PRO A 102 20.31 -0.55 4.82
N ILE A 103 20.76 -1.74 5.23
CA ILE A 103 22.19 -2.11 5.15
C ILE A 103 22.62 -2.33 3.69
N LYS A 104 21.85 -3.10 2.92
CA LYS A 104 22.26 -3.51 1.56
C LYS A 104 22.13 -2.38 0.55
N ILE A 105 21.09 -1.56 0.64
CA ILE A 105 20.70 -0.56 -0.35
C ILE A 105 21.17 0.83 0.08
N LYS A 106 20.76 1.29 1.28
CA LYS A 106 21.17 2.61 1.81
C LYS A 106 22.60 2.64 2.39
N LYS A 107 23.28 1.47 2.44
CA LYS A 107 24.65 1.32 2.95
C LYS A 107 24.84 1.77 4.41
N LEU A 108 23.78 1.73 5.21
CA LEU A 108 23.89 2.02 6.63
C LEU A 108 24.78 0.98 7.32
N SER A 109 25.49 1.41 8.35
CA SER A 109 26.15 0.47 9.25
C SER A 109 25.14 -0.42 9.95
N LYS A 110 25.56 -1.59 10.39
CA LYS A 110 24.68 -2.51 11.14
C LYS A 110 24.13 -1.87 12.41
N GLU A 111 24.95 -1.06 13.08
CA GLU A 111 24.56 -0.36 14.30
C GLU A 111 23.46 0.69 14.05
N GLU A 112 23.62 1.53 13.02
CA GLU A 112 22.60 2.52 12.61
C GLU A 112 21.31 1.86 12.17
N ALA A 113 21.38 0.80 11.35
CA ALA A 113 20.22 0.07 10.89
C ALA A 113 19.48 -0.59 12.06
N ASN A 114 20.18 -1.21 13.01
CA ASN A 114 19.58 -1.82 14.19
C ASN A 114 18.86 -0.77 15.05
N LYS A 115 19.49 0.37 15.30
CA LYS A 115 18.89 1.47 16.08
C LYS A 115 17.60 1.97 15.43
N LYS A 116 17.60 2.18 14.11
CA LYS A 116 16.37 2.56 13.37
C LYS A 116 15.30 1.49 13.48
N ALA A 117 15.67 0.23 13.28
CA ALA A 117 14.73 -0.90 13.35
C ALA A 117 14.13 -1.04 14.76
N GLU A 118 14.90 -0.85 15.83
CA GLU A 118 14.39 -0.89 17.21
C GLU A 118 13.39 0.23 17.48
N ILE A 119 13.62 1.45 16.98
CA ILE A 119 12.64 2.55 17.06
C ILE A 119 11.34 2.20 16.32
N LEU A 120 11.43 1.62 15.11
CA LEU A 120 10.25 1.21 14.35
C LEU A 120 9.51 0.06 15.02
N LEU A 121 10.24 -0.89 15.62
CA LEU A 121 9.64 -2.00 16.37
C LEU A 121 8.94 -1.52 17.64
N ASP A 122 9.52 -0.56 18.34
CA ASP A 122 8.87 0.06 19.50
C ASP A 122 7.58 0.76 19.09
N ARG A 123 7.62 1.52 17.99
CA ARG A 123 6.45 2.19 17.42
C ARG A 123 5.29 1.24 17.09
N VAL A 124 5.58 0.05 16.55
CA VAL A 124 4.55 -0.95 16.25
C VAL A 124 4.27 -1.90 17.42
N GLY A 125 4.83 -1.62 18.62
CA GLY A 125 4.62 -2.37 19.88
C GLY A 125 5.22 -3.78 19.87
N LEU A 126 6.34 -3.99 19.15
CA LEU A 126 6.95 -5.32 18.94
C LEU A 126 8.47 -5.34 19.19
N LEU A 127 8.99 -4.42 20.00
CA LEU A 127 10.43 -4.37 20.32
C LEU A 127 10.91 -5.65 21.01
N ASP A 128 10.06 -6.26 21.87
CA ASP A 128 10.33 -7.53 22.55
C ASP A 128 10.43 -8.73 21.60
N LYS A 129 10.00 -8.59 20.35
CA LYS A 129 10.02 -9.63 19.30
C LYS A 129 11.20 -9.52 18.35
N LYS A 130 12.14 -8.58 18.56
CA LYS A 130 13.23 -8.32 17.60
C LYS A 130 14.05 -9.54 17.21
N ASP A 131 14.26 -10.46 18.14
CA ASP A 131 15.05 -11.69 17.94
C ASP A 131 14.19 -12.91 17.54
N ALA A 132 12.86 -12.76 17.48
CA ALA A 132 11.95 -13.82 17.05
C ALA A 132 12.01 -14.05 15.54
N TYR A 133 11.58 -15.26 15.13
CA TYR A 133 11.41 -15.60 13.71
C TYR A 133 9.93 -15.47 13.30
N PRO A 134 9.62 -15.23 12.01
CA PRO A 134 8.25 -15.08 11.54
C PRO A 134 7.30 -16.24 11.92
N ALA A 135 7.80 -17.46 12.01
CA ALA A 135 7.01 -18.63 12.41
C ALA A 135 6.46 -18.56 13.86
N GLN A 136 7.05 -17.70 14.70
CA GLN A 136 6.69 -17.54 16.12
C GLN A 136 5.69 -16.40 16.35
N LEU A 137 5.18 -15.76 15.28
CA LEU A 137 4.40 -14.53 15.33
C LEU A 137 2.97 -14.76 14.83
N SER A 138 2.02 -14.02 15.41
CA SER A 138 0.65 -13.95 14.89
C SER A 138 0.59 -13.22 13.53
N GLY A 139 -0.52 -13.33 12.81
CA GLY A 139 -0.76 -12.63 11.55
C GLY A 139 -0.62 -11.12 11.70
N GLY A 140 -1.27 -10.53 12.71
CA GLY A 140 -1.19 -9.09 12.98
C GLY A 140 0.22 -8.61 13.34
N GLN A 141 0.98 -9.42 14.11
CA GLN A 141 2.38 -9.12 14.40
C GLN A 141 3.24 -9.13 13.13
N LYS A 142 3.08 -10.13 12.27
CA LYS A 142 3.79 -10.20 10.97
C LYS A 142 3.48 -8.99 10.11
N GLN A 143 2.23 -8.56 10.07
CA GLN A 143 1.83 -7.41 9.25
C GLN A 143 2.40 -6.11 9.80
N ARG A 144 2.37 -5.88 11.10
CA ARG A 144 3.01 -4.70 11.71
C ARG A 144 4.53 -4.67 11.48
N ILE A 145 5.19 -5.83 11.49
CA ILE A 145 6.60 -5.94 11.13
C ILE A 145 6.82 -5.65 9.63
N ALA A 146 5.91 -6.08 8.75
CA ALA A 146 6.00 -5.76 7.32
C ALA A 146 5.86 -4.24 7.07
N ILE A 147 5.00 -3.56 7.84
CA ILE A 147 4.90 -2.09 7.83
C ILE A 147 6.22 -1.46 8.32
N ALA A 148 6.74 -1.90 9.48
CA ALA A 148 8.01 -1.40 10.01
C ALA A 148 9.17 -1.61 9.03
N ARG A 149 9.21 -2.76 8.34
CA ARG A 149 10.21 -3.04 7.29
C ARG A 149 10.12 -2.07 6.12
N ALA A 150 8.91 -1.74 5.66
CA ALA A 150 8.73 -0.77 4.58
C ALA A 150 9.16 0.64 5.02
N LEU A 151 8.80 1.05 6.24
CA LEU A 151 9.18 2.34 6.84
C LEU A 151 10.69 2.49 7.07
N ALA A 152 11.42 1.38 7.28
CA ALA A 152 12.87 1.42 7.49
C ALA A 152 13.65 2.00 6.28
N MET A 153 13.02 1.99 5.10
CA MET A 153 13.55 2.65 3.90
C MET A 153 13.23 4.15 3.83
N GLU A 154 12.47 4.71 4.81
CA GLU A 154 12.06 6.13 4.82
C GLU A 154 11.45 6.54 3.47
N PRO A 155 10.38 5.87 3.04
CA PRO A 155 9.77 6.14 1.75
C PRO A 155 8.97 7.46 1.77
N ASP A 156 8.84 8.09 0.61
CA ASP A 156 8.01 9.29 0.44
C ASP A 156 6.52 8.94 0.31
N MET A 157 6.20 7.69 -0.06
CA MET A 157 4.83 7.18 -0.25
C MET A 157 4.74 5.72 0.21
N MET A 158 3.61 5.33 0.79
CA MET A 158 3.29 3.96 1.17
C MET A 158 2.10 3.41 0.37
N LEU A 159 2.26 2.21 -0.15
CA LEU A 159 1.23 1.46 -0.84
C LEU A 159 0.80 0.26 0.02
N PHE A 160 -0.51 0.12 0.25
CA PHE A 160 -1.08 -0.98 1.04
C PHE A 160 -2.02 -1.82 0.18
N ASP A 161 -1.66 -3.07 -0.07
CA ASP A 161 -2.45 -4.01 -0.86
C ASP A 161 -3.21 -4.96 0.09
N GLU A 162 -4.44 -4.59 0.46
CA GLU A 162 -5.32 -5.33 1.37
C GLU A 162 -4.62 -5.76 2.68
N PRO A 163 -4.10 -4.83 3.48
CA PRO A 163 -3.19 -5.13 4.58
C PRO A 163 -3.82 -5.95 5.72
N THR A 164 -5.14 -6.11 5.74
CA THR A 164 -5.89 -6.82 6.80
C THR A 164 -6.57 -8.10 6.34
N SER A 165 -6.66 -8.36 5.03
CA SER A 165 -7.48 -9.45 4.48
C SER A 165 -7.00 -10.88 4.83
N ALA A 166 -5.74 -11.03 5.24
CA ALA A 166 -5.17 -12.30 5.71
C ALA A 166 -5.17 -12.45 7.24
N LEU A 167 -5.88 -11.57 7.97
CA LEU A 167 -5.88 -11.51 9.43
C LEU A 167 -7.21 -11.98 10.02
N ASP A 168 -7.12 -12.56 11.21
CA ASP A 168 -8.29 -12.78 12.04
C ASP A 168 -8.88 -11.43 12.51
N PRO A 169 -10.22 -11.29 12.63
CA PRO A 169 -10.87 -10.02 12.96
C PRO A 169 -10.34 -9.32 14.21
N GLU A 170 -9.91 -10.08 15.21
CA GLU A 170 -9.34 -9.53 16.45
C GLU A 170 -7.98 -8.85 16.27
N MET A 171 -7.26 -9.17 15.17
CA MET A 171 -5.94 -8.60 14.86
C MET A 171 -6.01 -7.42 13.89
N VAL A 172 -7.15 -7.21 13.22
CA VAL A 172 -7.35 -6.15 12.21
C VAL A 172 -7.11 -4.77 12.81
N LYS A 173 -7.70 -4.50 13.97
CA LYS A 173 -7.62 -3.20 14.63
C LYS A 173 -6.18 -2.75 14.88
N GLU A 174 -5.32 -3.62 15.40
CA GLU A 174 -3.93 -3.28 15.71
C GLU A 174 -3.12 -2.84 14.47
N VAL A 175 -3.44 -3.42 13.30
CA VAL A 175 -2.80 -3.05 12.02
C VAL A 175 -3.36 -1.74 11.49
N LEU A 176 -4.67 -1.54 11.57
CA LEU A 176 -5.33 -0.29 11.15
C LEU A 176 -4.91 0.90 12.02
N ASP A 177 -4.72 0.70 13.33
CA ASP A 177 -4.24 1.74 14.25
C ASP A 177 -2.83 2.23 13.81
N VAL A 178 -1.92 1.32 13.44
CA VAL A 178 -0.59 1.72 12.91
C VAL A 178 -0.71 2.51 11.61
N ILE A 179 -1.60 2.12 10.68
CA ILE A 179 -1.79 2.85 9.42
C ILE A 179 -2.41 4.24 9.69
N LYS A 180 -3.31 4.34 10.67
CA LYS A 180 -3.89 5.61 11.09
C LYS A 180 -2.84 6.57 11.68
N GLU A 181 -1.92 6.08 12.50
CA GLU A 181 -0.81 6.89 12.99
C GLU A 181 0.05 7.45 11.84
N LEU A 182 0.31 6.66 10.79
CA LEU A 182 1.00 7.14 9.60
C LEU A 182 0.22 8.23 8.86
N ALA A 183 -1.11 8.11 8.83
CA ALA A 183 -2.01 9.12 8.26
C ALA A 183 -1.91 10.44 9.02
N ASP A 184 -2.00 10.38 10.35
CA ASP A 184 -1.92 11.56 11.23
C ASP A 184 -0.55 12.27 11.12
N GLU A 185 0.50 11.56 10.74
CA GLU A 185 1.84 12.14 10.45
C GLU A 185 1.95 12.75 9.05
N GLY A 186 0.92 12.66 8.22
CA GLY A 186 0.91 13.22 6.86
C GLY A 186 1.63 12.36 5.82
N MET A 187 1.75 11.05 6.05
CA MET A 187 2.29 10.11 5.07
C MET A 187 1.40 10.03 3.84
N THR A 188 1.98 10.17 2.64
CA THR A 188 1.26 9.93 1.39
C THR A 188 0.94 8.45 1.25
N MET A 189 -0.33 8.09 1.04
CA MET A 189 -0.72 6.68 0.99
C MET A 189 -1.74 6.37 -0.10
N ALA A 190 -1.58 5.19 -0.73
CA ALA A 190 -2.65 4.55 -1.48
C ALA A 190 -2.98 3.19 -0.83
N ILE A 191 -4.24 2.97 -0.50
CA ILE A 191 -4.68 1.84 0.33
C ILE A 191 -5.79 1.09 -0.38
N VAL A 192 -5.51 -0.11 -0.88
CA VAL A 192 -6.57 -1.05 -1.28
C VAL A 192 -7.11 -1.71 -0.02
N THR A 193 -8.39 -1.55 0.25
CA THR A 193 -9.00 -2.09 1.47
C THR A 193 -10.45 -2.52 1.27
N HIS A 194 -10.87 -3.48 2.09
CA HIS A 194 -12.27 -3.87 2.29
C HIS A 194 -12.85 -3.33 3.60
N GLU A 195 -12.05 -2.62 4.40
CA GLU A 195 -12.46 -2.00 5.66
C GLU A 195 -13.09 -0.63 5.39
N MET A 196 -14.40 -0.62 5.04
CA MET A 196 -15.09 0.63 4.64
C MET A 196 -15.14 1.66 5.76
N GLY A 197 -15.29 1.22 7.02
CA GLY A 197 -15.23 2.09 8.18
C GLY A 197 -13.89 2.81 8.31
N PHE A 198 -12.80 2.09 8.13
CA PHE A 198 -11.45 2.64 8.13
C PHE A 198 -11.22 3.60 6.96
N ALA A 199 -11.61 3.21 5.74
CA ALA A 199 -11.50 4.08 4.56
C ALA A 199 -12.26 5.41 4.76
N LYS A 200 -13.44 5.36 5.38
CA LYS A 200 -14.25 6.54 5.69
C LYS A 200 -13.58 7.45 6.72
N GLU A 201 -12.87 6.88 7.69
CA GLU A 201 -12.24 7.63 8.79
C GLU A 201 -10.91 8.27 8.37
N VAL A 202 -10.11 7.59 7.56
CA VAL A 202 -8.70 7.92 7.35
C VAL A 202 -8.41 8.53 5.97
N ALA A 203 -9.20 8.20 4.94
CA ALA A 203 -8.91 8.66 3.59
C ALA A 203 -9.38 10.11 3.35
N ASP A 204 -8.58 10.88 2.64
CA ASP A 204 -8.98 12.19 2.09
C ASP A 204 -9.89 12.00 0.87
N ARG A 205 -9.63 10.93 0.10
CA ARG A 205 -10.34 10.61 -1.13
C ARG A 205 -10.52 9.11 -1.29
N VAL A 206 -11.68 8.72 -1.81
CA VAL A 206 -12.03 7.33 -2.11
C VAL A 206 -12.27 7.19 -3.60
N ILE A 207 -11.58 6.22 -4.22
CA ILE A 207 -11.84 5.83 -5.60
C ILE A 207 -12.51 4.46 -5.64
N PHE A 208 -13.62 4.37 -6.38
CA PHE A 208 -14.30 3.11 -6.63
C PHE A 208 -13.88 2.57 -7.99
N VAL A 209 -13.27 1.38 -7.98
CA VAL A 209 -12.80 0.69 -9.19
C VAL A 209 -13.70 -0.48 -9.52
N ASP A 210 -14.24 -0.51 -10.74
CA ASP A 210 -15.03 -1.62 -11.26
C ASP A 210 -14.66 -1.88 -12.73
N ASP A 211 -14.57 -3.14 -13.12
CA ASP A 211 -14.21 -3.59 -14.47
C ASP A 211 -13.00 -2.85 -15.09
N GLY A 212 -11.96 -2.63 -14.29
CA GLY A 212 -10.71 -2.01 -14.73
C GLY A 212 -10.76 -0.50 -14.96
N LYS A 213 -11.80 0.18 -14.46
CA LYS A 213 -11.96 1.64 -14.58
C LYS A 213 -12.24 2.28 -13.22
N ILE A 214 -11.87 3.53 -13.07
CA ILE A 214 -12.36 4.37 -11.97
C ILE A 214 -13.76 4.82 -12.33
N ILE A 215 -14.74 4.39 -11.53
CA ILE A 215 -16.16 4.67 -11.75
C ILE A 215 -16.61 5.87 -10.93
N GLU A 216 -16.02 6.04 -9.75
CA GLU A 216 -16.30 7.15 -8.86
C GLU A 216 -15.02 7.57 -8.13
N ASP A 217 -14.80 8.87 -7.99
CA ASP A 217 -13.65 9.47 -7.34
C ASP A 217 -14.14 10.72 -6.59
N ASN A 218 -14.18 10.63 -5.26
CA ASN A 218 -14.73 11.72 -4.44
C ASN A 218 -14.27 11.60 -2.98
N THR A 219 -14.71 12.56 -2.14
CA THR A 219 -14.51 12.48 -0.69
C THR A 219 -15.20 11.24 -0.10
N PRO A 220 -14.72 10.69 1.02
CA PRO A 220 -15.37 9.55 1.69
C PRO A 220 -16.86 9.78 1.96
N GLU A 221 -17.23 10.99 2.41
CA GLU A 221 -18.62 11.37 2.67
C GLU A 221 -19.51 11.17 1.44
N ASN A 222 -19.04 11.65 0.26
CA ASN A 222 -19.80 11.54 -0.97
C ASN A 222 -19.88 10.11 -1.47
N VAL A 223 -18.77 9.37 -1.50
CA VAL A 223 -18.76 7.98 -2.00
C VAL A 223 -19.61 7.06 -1.13
N PHE A 224 -19.51 7.17 0.20
CA PHE A 224 -20.19 6.22 1.10
C PHE A 224 -21.64 6.60 1.42
N ASN A 225 -21.97 7.91 1.48
CA ASN A 225 -23.32 8.33 1.88
C ASN A 225 -24.16 8.84 0.70
N ASN A 226 -23.54 9.39 -0.34
CA ASN A 226 -24.22 9.97 -1.49
C ASN A 226 -23.61 9.54 -2.83
N PRO A 227 -23.40 8.23 -3.07
CA PRO A 227 -22.79 7.77 -4.32
C PRO A 227 -23.60 8.19 -5.52
N THR A 228 -22.92 8.67 -6.56
CA THR A 228 -23.59 9.16 -7.79
C THR A 228 -23.79 8.04 -8.81
N ASN A 229 -22.84 7.09 -8.86
CA ASN A 229 -22.91 5.99 -9.82
C ASN A 229 -23.72 4.81 -9.28
N GLU A 230 -24.63 4.27 -10.10
CA GLU A 230 -25.48 3.13 -9.72
C GLU A 230 -24.67 1.88 -9.33
N ARG A 231 -23.55 1.66 -10.00
CA ARG A 231 -22.67 0.52 -9.69
C ARG A 231 -22.02 0.65 -8.32
N THR A 232 -21.63 1.88 -7.92
CA THR A 232 -21.14 2.18 -6.56
C THR A 232 -22.24 1.90 -5.52
N LYS A 233 -23.49 2.33 -5.77
CA LYS A 233 -24.64 2.08 -4.88
C LYS A 233 -24.89 0.59 -4.69
N GLU A 234 -24.93 -0.18 -5.79
CA GLU A 234 -25.10 -1.63 -5.73
C GLU A 234 -24.00 -2.34 -4.93
N PHE A 235 -22.77 -1.89 -5.06
CA PHE A 235 -21.65 -2.44 -4.31
C PHE A 235 -21.77 -2.13 -2.82
N LEU A 236 -21.97 -0.86 -2.47
CA LEU A 236 -22.07 -0.42 -1.08
C LEU A 236 -23.26 -1.07 -0.35
N ALA A 237 -24.40 -1.23 -1.00
CA ALA A 237 -25.56 -1.93 -0.43
C ALA A 237 -25.31 -3.42 -0.06
N LYS A 238 -24.20 -4.00 -0.54
CA LYS A 238 -23.81 -5.40 -0.22
C LYS A 238 -22.75 -5.49 0.87
N VAL A 239 -22.02 -4.41 1.11
CA VAL A 239 -20.85 -4.41 2.02
C VAL A 239 -21.03 -3.54 3.26
N LEU A 240 -21.99 -2.63 3.27
CA LEU A 240 -22.47 -1.83 4.40
C LEU A 240 -23.80 -2.37 4.91
#